data_e6dac32fd379a9d4c00bfbd686c991b0
#
_entry.id   e6dac32fd379a9d4c00bfbd686c991b0
#
_cell.length_a   1.000
_cell.length_b   1.000
_cell.length_c   1.000
_cell.angle_alpha   90.00
_cell.angle_beta   90.00
_cell.angle_gamma   90.00
#
_symmetry.space_group_name_H-M   'P 1'
#
loop_
_entity.id
_entity.type
_entity.pdbx_description
1 polymer ?
#
loop_
_entity_poly.entity_id
_entity_poly.type
_entity_poly.pdbx_seq_one_letter_code
_entity_poly.pdbx_strand_id
1 'polypeptide(L)'
;MIKTGIFGGSFNPIHVGHIALAKAVLSQCALDEVWLMVSPQNPLKRDQQLLDDDKRLLLAQRALEGEPHVKVSDYEFHLPRPSYTWNTLQQLSRDYPDREFVLVIGGDNWVHFQRWRQWQNILWHHRVVVYPRGPYPGTIEVPLLPVSSTEIRRRVRQQQPVTGLVPPAIEQQVITYYNVPEQNS
;
A
#
# COMPACT_ATOMS: atom_id res chain seq x y z
N MET A 1 -0.91 -22.29 -10.05
CA MET A 1 -0.32 -20.95 -10.08
C MET A 1 -0.35 -20.36 -8.68
N ILE A 2 0.67 -19.63 -8.31
CA ILE A 2 0.73 -18.91 -7.04
C ILE A 2 -0.22 -17.70 -7.13
N LYS A 3 -1.16 -17.60 -6.21
CA LYS A 3 -2.10 -16.48 -6.15
C LYS A 3 -1.52 -15.35 -5.32
N THR A 4 -1.17 -14.26 -5.97
CA THR A 4 -0.51 -13.11 -5.37
C THR A 4 -1.41 -11.90 -5.38
N GLY A 5 -1.76 -11.39 -4.20
CA GLY A 5 -2.47 -10.13 -4.06
C GLY A 5 -1.52 -8.95 -4.23
N ILE A 6 -1.91 -7.96 -5.03
CA ILE A 6 -1.18 -6.71 -5.19
C ILE A 6 -1.93 -5.63 -4.44
N PHE A 7 -1.34 -5.18 -3.35
CA PHE A 7 -1.85 -4.12 -2.51
C PHE A 7 -0.94 -2.89 -2.66
N GLY A 8 -1.33 -1.99 -3.58
CA GLY A 8 -0.59 -0.76 -3.85
C GLY A 8 -0.93 0.35 -2.87
N GLY A 9 0.03 1.20 -2.61
CA GLY A 9 -0.15 2.37 -1.76
C GLY A 9 1.11 3.18 -1.60
N SER A 10 0.97 4.39 -1.09
CA SER A 10 2.13 5.23 -0.77
C SER A 10 2.86 4.77 0.49
N PHE A 11 2.13 4.16 1.45
CA PHE A 11 2.68 3.73 2.75
C PHE A 11 3.55 4.83 3.39
N ASN A 12 2.90 5.89 3.78
CA ASN A 12 3.57 7.14 4.18
C ASN A 12 3.24 7.59 5.63
N PRO A 13 3.61 6.85 6.67
CA PRO A 13 4.29 5.57 6.67
C PRO A 13 3.34 4.36 6.62
N ILE A 14 3.90 3.19 6.42
CA ILE A 14 3.23 1.92 6.73
C ILE A 14 2.86 1.88 8.21
N HIS A 15 1.72 1.26 8.51
CA HIS A 15 1.23 1.16 9.88
C HIS A 15 0.51 -0.18 10.14
N VAL A 16 0.09 -0.39 11.38
CA VAL A 16 -0.54 -1.64 11.81
C VAL A 16 -1.83 -1.94 11.04
N GLY A 17 -2.56 -0.92 10.59
CA GLY A 17 -3.77 -1.07 9.77
C GLY A 17 -3.48 -1.68 8.40
N HIS A 18 -2.42 -1.27 7.74
CA HIS A 18 -1.98 -1.86 6.46
C HIS A 18 -1.65 -3.35 6.62
N ILE A 19 -0.93 -3.69 7.68
CA ILE A 19 -0.48 -5.07 7.94
C ILE A 19 -1.68 -5.95 8.27
N ALA A 20 -2.58 -5.49 9.13
CA ALA A 20 -3.81 -6.22 9.47
C ALA A 20 -4.69 -6.45 8.24
N LEU A 21 -4.80 -5.45 7.36
CA LEU A 21 -5.53 -5.55 6.10
C LEU A 21 -4.91 -6.59 5.16
N ALA A 22 -3.60 -6.55 4.97
CA ALA A 22 -2.90 -7.52 4.13
C ALA A 22 -3.10 -8.96 4.63
N LYS A 23 -3.02 -9.17 5.93
CA LYS A 23 -3.25 -10.48 6.55
C LYS A 23 -4.70 -10.96 6.41
N ALA A 24 -5.67 -10.06 6.56
CA ALA A 24 -7.09 -10.37 6.36
C ALA A 24 -7.39 -10.76 4.91
N VAL A 25 -6.87 -10.02 3.95
CA VAL A 25 -7.02 -10.33 2.52
C VAL A 25 -6.38 -11.67 2.19
N LEU A 26 -5.18 -11.93 2.71
CA LEU A 26 -4.47 -13.19 2.53
C LEU A 26 -5.35 -14.39 2.92
N SER A 27 -5.95 -14.33 4.11
CA SER A 27 -6.75 -15.45 4.64
C SER A 27 -8.14 -15.54 4.00
N GLN A 28 -8.84 -14.41 3.83
CA GLN A 28 -10.23 -14.42 3.34
C GLN A 28 -10.35 -14.67 1.84
N CYS A 29 -9.34 -14.29 1.06
CA CYS A 29 -9.40 -14.36 -0.39
C CYS A 29 -8.67 -15.58 -0.97
N ALA A 30 -8.25 -16.51 -0.11
CA ALA A 30 -7.51 -17.72 -0.49
C ALA A 30 -6.28 -17.41 -1.36
N LEU A 31 -5.50 -16.43 -0.94
CA LEU A 31 -4.24 -16.04 -1.59
C LEU A 31 -3.07 -16.78 -0.96
N ASP A 32 -2.04 -17.03 -1.76
CA ASP A 32 -0.80 -17.64 -1.29
C ASP A 32 0.14 -16.60 -0.70
N GLU A 33 0.10 -15.39 -1.22
CA GLU A 33 0.91 -14.27 -0.74
C GLU A 33 0.23 -12.92 -1.08
N VAL A 34 0.65 -11.88 -0.37
CA VAL A 34 0.28 -10.50 -0.65
C VAL A 34 1.55 -9.67 -0.76
N TRP A 35 1.67 -8.91 -1.84
CA TRP A 35 2.73 -7.93 -2.03
C TRP A 35 2.20 -6.52 -1.75
N LEU A 36 2.78 -5.86 -0.75
CA LEU A 36 2.60 -4.44 -0.56
C LEU A 36 3.50 -3.74 -1.58
N MET A 37 2.88 -3.14 -2.56
CA MET A 37 3.60 -2.45 -3.64
C MET A 37 3.71 -0.98 -3.31
N VAL A 38 4.90 -0.55 -2.96
CA VAL A 38 5.17 0.86 -2.64
C VAL A 38 5.13 1.66 -3.92
N SER A 39 4.23 2.65 -3.98
CA SER A 39 4.10 3.54 -5.13
C SER A 39 5.18 4.61 -5.10
N PRO A 40 5.95 4.78 -6.19
CA PRO A 40 6.88 5.88 -6.28
C PRO A 40 6.15 7.22 -6.37
N GLN A 41 6.83 8.30 -6.00
CA GLN A 41 6.27 9.63 -6.14
C GLN A 41 5.93 9.92 -7.62
N ASN A 42 4.69 10.37 -7.85
CA ASN A 42 4.31 10.83 -9.18
C ASN A 42 5.05 12.14 -9.51
N PRO A 43 5.85 12.18 -10.59
CA PRO A 43 6.59 13.38 -10.95
C PRO A 43 5.70 14.57 -11.33
N LEU A 44 4.42 14.29 -11.67
CA LEU A 44 3.42 15.31 -12.04
C LEU A 44 2.69 15.89 -10.81
N LYS A 45 2.79 15.23 -9.65
CA LYS A 45 2.17 15.63 -8.40
C LYS A 45 3.18 15.49 -7.27
N ARG A 46 4.04 16.50 -7.11
CA ARG A 46 4.94 16.53 -5.97
C ARG A 46 4.14 16.83 -4.71
N ASP A 47 4.21 15.91 -3.77
CA ASP A 47 3.64 16.05 -2.44
C ASP A 47 4.77 16.21 -1.43
N GLN A 48 4.83 17.36 -0.79
CA GLN A 48 5.85 17.67 0.22
C GLN A 48 5.69 16.82 1.50
N GLN A 49 4.50 16.25 1.73
CA GLN A 49 4.25 15.38 2.87
C GLN A 49 4.64 13.92 2.59
N LEU A 50 4.95 13.60 1.34
CA LEU A 50 5.37 12.27 0.94
C LEU A 50 6.87 12.10 1.24
N LEU A 51 7.20 11.17 2.13
CA LEU A 51 8.58 10.79 2.42
C LEU A 51 9.21 10.19 1.15
N ASP A 52 10.52 10.34 1.00
CA ASP A 52 11.27 9.81 -0.13
C ASP A 52 10.96 8.32 -0.36
N ASP A 53 10.94 7.92 -1.63
CA ASP A 53 10.58 6.56 -2.05
C ASP A 53 11.41 5.50 -1.30
N ASP A 54 12.74 5.68 -1.22
CA ASP A 54 13.64 4.72 -0.59
C ASP A 54 13.39 4.57 0.90
N LYS A 55 13.06 5.66 1.58
CA LYS A 55 12.75 5.63 3.02
C LYS A 55 11.43 4.94 3.31
N ARG A 56 10.40 5.19 2.49
CA ARG A 56 9.12 4.49 2.61
C ARG A 56 9.27 3.00 2.36
N LEU A 57 10.05 2.63 1.37
CA LEU A 57 10.37 1.23 1.07
C LEU A 57 11.09 0.56 2.25
N LEU A 58 12.12 1.23 2.80
CA LEU A 58 12.88 0.70 3.93
C LEU A 58 12.00 0.45 5.16
N LEU A 59 11.13 1.42 5.50
CA LEU A 59 10.20 1.28 6.62
C LEU A 59 9.24 0.10 6.40
N ALA A 60 8.71 -0.06 5.20
CA ALA A 60 7.82 -1.16 4.86
C ALA A 60 8.54 -2.52 4.94
N GLN A 61 9.76 -2.61 4.45
CA GLN A 61 10.58 -3.82 4.55
C GLN A 61 10.82 -4.22 6.01
N ARG A 62 11.19 -3.28 6.85
CA ARG A 62 11.42 -3.54 8.27
C ARG A 62 10.15 -3.86 9.03
N ALA A 63 9.05 -3.20 8.69
CA ALA A 63 7.75 -3.46 9.32
C ALA A 63 7.24 -4.88 9.05
N LEU A 64 7.60 -5.46 7.92
CA LEU A 64 7.12 -6.77 7.49
C LEU A 64 8.13 -7.91 7.72
N GLU A 65 9.27 -7.63 8.35
CA GLU A 65 10.20 -8.68 8.77
C GLU A 65 9.50 -9.69 9.68
N GLY A 66 9.59 -10.97 9.33
CA GLY A 66 8.94 -12.04 10.08
C GLY A 66 7.46 -12.25 9.79
N GLU A 67 6.84 -11.45 8.94
CA GLU A 67 5.47 -11.70 8.48
C GLU A 67 5.48 -12.73 7.34
N PRO A 68 4.94 -13.93 7.57
CA PRO A 68 4.89 -14.93 6.52
C PRO A 68 3.89 -14.52 5.43
N HIS A 69 4.26 -14.76 4.19
CA HIS A 69 3.39 -14.56 3.02
C HIS A 69 2.97 -13.12 2.72
N VAL A 70 3.49 -12.13 3.45
CA VAL A 70 3.30 -10.71 3.16
C VAL A 70 4.66 -10.11 2.86
N LYS A 71 4.84 -9.60 1.66
CA LYS A 71 6.12 -9.07 1.15
C LYS A 71 5.97 -7.64 0.69
N VAL A 72 7.06 -6.90 0.70
CA VAL A 72 7.15 -5.56 0.11
C VAL A 72 7.72 -5.67 -1.28
N SER A 73 7.16 -4.91 -2.22
CA SER A 73 7.65 -4.83 -3.59
C SER A 73 8.01 -3.39 -3.95
N ASP A 74 9.15 -3.23 -4.59
CA ASP A 74 9.62 -1.99 -5.22
C ASP A 74 9.42 -2.00 -6.74
N TYR A 75 8.62 -2.93 -7.25
CA TYR A 75 8.51 -3.20 -8.68
C TYR A 75 8.18 -1.96 -9.50
N GLU A 76 7.27 -1.12 -9.01
CA GLU A 76 6.90 0.11 -9.71
C GLU A 76 8.02 1.17 -9.75
N PHE A 77 9.05 1.05 -8.90
CA PHE A 77 10.22 1.94 -8.98
C PHE A 77 11.00 1.76 -10.28
N HIS A 78 10.89 0.60 -10.91
CA HIS A 78 11.59 0.22 -12.13
C HIS A 78 10.72 0.36 -13.39
N LEU A 79 9.50 0.86 -13.24
CA LEU A 79 8.57 1.11 -14.34
C LEU A 79 8.55 2.61 -14.71
N PRO A 80 8.14 2.94 -15.96
CA PRO A 80 7.90 4.34 -16.32
C PRO A 80 6.89 5.01 -15.40
N ARG A 81 7.14 6.28 -15.07
CA ARG A 81 6.27 7.08 -14.21
C ARG A 81 5.50 8.12 -15.04
N PRO A 82 4.23 8.39 -14.72
CA PRO A 82 3.43 7.83 -13.63
C PRO A 82 3.09 6.37 -13.85
N SER A 83 2.97 5.61 -12.74
CA SER A 83 2.64 4.19 -12.77
C SER A 83 1.14 3.98 -12.92
N TYR A 84 0.71 3.37 -14.00
CA TYR A 84 -0.69 2.98 -14.19
C TYR A 84 -0.87 1.50 -13.85
N THR A 85 -1.90 1.19 -13.10
CA THR A 85 -2.14 -0.17 -12.56
C THR A 85 -2.20 -1.23 -13.66
N TRP A 86 -2.85 -0.95 -14.79
CA TRP A 86 -2.89 -1.88 -15.92
C TRP A 86 -1.48 -2.24 -16.42
N ASN A 87 -0.64 -1.24 -16.62
CA ASN A 87 0.73 -1.45 -17.07
C ASN A 87 1.54 -2.27 -16.07
N THR A 88 1.39 -1.99 -14.79
CA THR A 88 2.04 -2.74 -13.71
C THR A 88 1.62 -4.21 -13.74
N LEU A 89 0.32 -4.48 -13.81
CA LEU A 89 -0.20 -5.85 -13.83
C LEU A 89 0.24 -6.62 -15.08
N GLN A 90 0.30 -5.96 -16.25
CA GLN A 90 0.81 -6.59 -17.46
C GLN A 90 2.27 -6.98 -17.35
N GLN A 91 3.11 -6.08 -16.86
CA GLN A 91 4.54 -6.36 -16.71
C GLN A 91 4.78 -7.46 -15.66
N LEU A 92 4.08 -7.40 -14.54
CA LEU A 92 4.14 -8.45 -13.51
C LEU A 92 3.77 -9.82 -14.09
N SER A 93 2.71 -9.89 -14.89
CA SER A 93 2.26 -11.15 -15.48
C SER A 93 3.26 -11.71 -16.50
N ARG A 94 4.04 -10.86 -17.16
CA ARG A 94 5.13 -11.27 -18.06
C ARG A 94 6.35 -11.76 -17.29
N ASP A 95 6.73 -11.03 -16.24
CA ASP A 95 7.94 -11.30 -15.48
C ASP A 95 7.77 -12.48 -14.51
N TYR A 96 6.54 -12.73 -14.07
CA TYR A 96 6.18 -13.80 -13.14
C TYR A 96 5.06 -14.68 -13.71
N PRO A 97 5.35 -15.48 -14.74
CA PRO A 97 4.31 -16.28 -15.43
C PRO A 97 3.74 -17.41 -14.58
N ASP A 98 4.36 -17.72 -13.44
CA ASP A 98 3.91 -18.71 -12.46
C ASP A 98 2.88 -18.14 -11.45
N ARG A 99 2.55 -16.86 -11.55
CA ARG A 99 1.64 -16.16 -10.64
C ARG A 99 0.37 -15.69 -11.32
N GLU A 100 -0.71 -15.78 -10.55
CA GLU A 100 -1.98 -15.11 -10.84
C GLU A 100 -2.07 -13.88 -9.93
N PHE A 101 -2.12 -12.70 -10.52
CA PHE A 101 -2.18 -11.46 -9.76
C PHE A 101 -3.61 -11.02 -9.51
N VAL A 102 -3.91 -10.79 -8.23
CA VAL A 102 -5.21 -10.30 -7.75
C VAL A 102 -5.02 -8.86 -7.27
N LEU A 103 -5.79 -7.94 -7.81
CA LEU A 103 -5.71 -6.53 -7.42
C LEU A 103 -6.51 -6.29 -6.15
N VAL A 104 -5.90 -5.66 -5.16
CA VAL A 104 -6.51 -5.30 -3.87
C VAL A 104 -6.60 -3.78 -3.78
N ILE A 105 -7.81 -3.24 -3.71
CA ILE A 105 -8.07 -1.80 -3.65
C ILE A 105 -9.10 -1.47 -2.58
N GLY A 106 -9.08 -0.23 -2.11
CA GLY A 106 -10.09 0.28 -1.18
C GLY A 106 -11.40 0.67 -1.87
N GLY A 107 -12.48 0.68 -1.10
CA GLY A 107 -13.81 1.07 -1.60
C GLY A 107 -13.85 2.49 -2.16
N ASP A 108 -13.03 3.40 -1.65
CA ASP A 108 -12.87 4.76 -2.18
C ASP A 108 -12.32 4.78 -3.61
N ASN A 109 -11.37 3.90 -3.93
CA ASN A 109 -10.89 3.72 -5.29
C ASN A 109 -11.90 2.99 -6.17
N TRP A 110 -12.62 2.03 -5.61
CA TRP A 110 -13.60 1.25 -6.37
C TRP A 110 -14.73 2.11 -6.95
N VAL A 111 -15.22 3.10 -6.21
CA VAL A 111 -16.27 4.01 -6.71
C VAL A 111 -15.81 4.87 -7.89
N HIS A 112 -14.50 5.05 -8.06
CA HIS A 112 -13.89 5.79 -9.16
C HIS A 112 -13.12 4.91 -10.14
N PHE A 113 -13.25 3.59 -10.04
CA PHE A 113 -12.45 2.63 -10.81
C PHE A 113 -12.60 2.81 -12.32
N GLN A 114 -13.77 3.22 -12.79
CA GLN A 114 -14.01 3.48 -14.22
C GLN A 114 -13.20 4.65 -14.79
N ARG A 115 -12.57 5.44 -13.95
CA ARG A 115 -11.63 6.51 -14.37
C ARG A 115 -10.20 6.00 -14.58
N TRP A 116 -9.91 4.77 -14.16
CA TRP A 116 -8.58 4.20 -14.31
C TRP A 116 -8.33 3.79 -15.76
N ARG A 117 -7.10 3.97 -16.21
CA ARG A 117 -6.69 3.51 -17.54
C ARG A 117 -6.94 2.02 -17.68
N GLN A 118 -7.57 1.64 -18.80
CA GLN A 118 -7.81 0.24 -19.13
C GLN A 118 -8.56 -0.54 -18.04
N TRP A 119 -9.45 0.12 -17.30
CA TRP A 119 -10.18 -0.50 -16.20
C TRP A 119 -10.95 -1.75 -16.60
N GLN A 120 -11.51 -1.77 -17.81
CA GLN A 120 -12.21 -2.93 -18.35
C GLN A 120 -11.27 -4.11 -18.56
N ASN A 121 -10.06 -3.86 -19.07
CA ASN A 121 -9.04 -4.90 -19.23
C ASN A 121 -8.54 -5.42 -17.88
N ILE A 122 -8.44 -4.58 -16.87
CA ILE A 122 -8.11 -5.02 -15.52
C ILE A 122 -9.16 -6.02 -15.03
N LEU A 123 -10.45 -5.67 -15.11
CA LEU A 123 -11.55 -6.54 -14.68
C LEU A 123 -11.63 -7.84 -15.50
N TRP A 124 -11.27 -7.78 -16.77
CA TRP A 124 -11.30 -8.96 -17.64
C TRP A 124 -10.20 -9.97 -17.31
N HIS A 125 -9.01 -9.49 -16.95
CA HIS A 125 -7.82 -10.33 -16.79
C HIS A 125 -7.47 -10.63 -15.33
N HIS A 126 -7.98 -9.85 -14.37
CA HIS A 126 -7.59 -9.96 -12.97
C HIS A 126 -8.82 -9.94 -12.06
N ARG A 127 -8.76 -10.77 -11.03
CA ARG A 127 -9.69 -10.66 -9.90
C ARG A 127 -9.39 -9.36 -9.16
N VAL A 128 -10.44 -8.64 -8.76
CA VAL A 128 -10.33 -7.43 -7.95
C VAL A 128 -11.01 -7.69 -6.61
N VAL A 129 -10.29 -7.44 -5.54
CA VAL A 129 -10.76 -7.51 -4.16
C VAL A 129 -10.87 -6.10 -3.63
N VAL A 130 -12.03 -5.74 -3.08
CA VAL A 130 -12.30 -4.41 -2.56
C VAL A 130 -12.47 -4.49 -1.04
N TYR A 131 -11.63 -3.79 -0.29
CA TYR A 131 -11.79 -3.67 1.15
C TYR A 131 -12.56 -2.38 1.51
N PRO A 132 -13.35 -2.39 2.58
CA PRO A 132 -14.07 -1.19 2.99
C PRO A 132 -13.10 -0.10 3.46
N ARG A 133 -13.36 1.14 3.06
CA ARG A 133 -12.57 2.29 3.48
C ARG A 133 -13.45 3.52 3.69
N GLY A 134 -13.39 4.08 4.91
CA GLY A 134 -14.27 5.18 5.29
C GLY A 134 -15.75 4.79 5.14
N PRO A 135 -16.58 5.64 4.49
CA PRO A 135 -17.98 5.30 4.25
C PRO A 135 -18.20 4.34 3.08
N TYR A 136 -17.14 3.96 2.35
CA TYR A 136 -17.23 3.15 1.15
C TYR A 136 -17.17 1.66 1.49
N PRO A 137 -18.19 0.85 1.12
CA PRO A 137 -18.18 -0.57 1.37
C PRO A 137 -17.18 -1.32 0.48
N GLY A 138 -16.85 -2.53 0.88
CA GLY A 138 -16.04 -3.46 0.11
C GLY A 138 -16.78 -4.74 -0.21
N THR A 139 -16.09 -5.64 -0.91
CA THR A 139 -16.56 -7.02 -1.20
C THR A 139 -16.11 -8.01 -0.14
N ILE A 140 -15.28 -7.59 0.80
CA ILE A 140 -14.82 -8.38 1.95
C ILE A 140 -14.97 -7.55 3.23
N GLU A 141 -14.99 -8.23 4.36
CA GLU A 141 -14.96 -7.61 5.67
C GLU A 141 -13.54 -7.71 6.23
N VAL A 142 -13.02 -6.60 6.74
CA VAL A 142 -11.68 -6.55 7.34
C VAL A 142 -11.77 -5.82 8.68
N PRO A 143 -10.87 -6.14 9.64
CA PRO A 143 -10.76 -5.36 10.86
C PRO A 143 -10.40 -3.91 10.54
N LEU A 144 -11.25 -2.97 10.97
CA LEU A 144 -10.99 -1.54 10.84
C LEU A 144 -10.25 -1.07 12.09
N LEU A 145 -8.95 -0.90 11.99
CA LEU A 145 -8.15 -0.33 13.06
C LEU A 145 -8.20 1.21 12.99
N PRO A 146 -8.35 1.90 14.12
CA PRO A 146 -8.44 3.37 14.14
C PRO A 146 -7.06 4.02 13.97
N VAL A 147 -6.44 3.80 12.83
CA VAL A 147 -5.10 4.30 12.51
C VAL A 147 -5.06 4.79 11.07
N SER A 148 -4.34 5.88 10.84
CA SER A 148 -4.09 6.40 9.49
C SER A 148 -2.68 6.98 9.41
N SER A 149 -2.11 6.97 8.21
CA SER A 149 -0.81 7.60 7.95
C SER A 149 -0.85 9.10 8.25
N THR A 150 -1.95 9.78 7.91
CA THR A 150 -2.13 11.21 8.21
C THR A 150 -2.05 11.49 9.72
N GLU A 151 -2.72 10.68 10.53
CA GLU A 151 -2.69 10.83 11.98
C GLU A 151 -1.29 10.57 12.56
N ILE A 152 -0.58 9.56 12.04
CA ILE A 152 0.79 9.27 12.46
C ILE A 152 1.70 10.46 12.16
N ARG A 153 1.64 11.01 10.95
CA ARG A 153 2.45 12.18 10.58
C ARG A 153 2.13 13.38 11.46
N ARG A 154 0.86 13.62 11.75
CA ARG A 154 0.42 14.69 12.66
C ARG A 154 1.01 14.52 14.06
N ARG A 155 0.92 13.31 14.62
CA ARG A 155 1.45 13.01 15.96
C ARG A 155 2.95 13.23 16.04
N VAL A 156 3.70 12.77 15.05
CA VAL A 156 5.15 12.98 15.03
C VAL A 156 5.50 14.46 15.04
N ARG A 157 4.83 15.27 14.21
CA ARG A 157 5.06 16.72 14.17
C ARG A 157 4.70 17.42 15.49
N GLN A 158 3.70 16.92 16.20
CA GLN A 158 3.25 17.46 17.49
C GLN A 158 3.93 16.80 18.68
N GLN A 159 4.93 15.97 18.46
CA GLN A 159 5.67 15.26 19.51
C GLN A 159 4.76 14.36 20.36
N GLN A 160 3.71 13.84 19.78
CA GLN A 160 2.82 12.88 20.40
C GLN A 160 3.27 11.44 20.09
N PRO A 161 3.04 10.48 21.00
CA PRO A 161 3.49 9.11 20.80
C PRO A 161 2.75 8.43 19.65
N VAL A 162 3.46 7.56 18.93
CA VAL A 162 2.92 6.70 17.87
C VAL A 162 2.99 5.20 18.26
N THR A 163 3.27 4.92 19.51
CA THR A 163 3.32 3.56 20.06
C THR A 163 2.01 2.82 19.82
N GLY A 164 2.09 1.60 19.28
CA GLY A 164 0.92 0.80 18.92
C GLY A 164 0.27 1.15 17.59
N LEU A 165 0.66 2.24 16.93
CA LEU A 165 0.17 2.64 15.62
C LEU A 165 1.06 2.11 14.49
N VAL A 166 2.33 1.92 14.77
CA VAL A 166 3.31 1.31 13.87
C VAL A 166 3.98 0.13 14.57
N PRO A 167 4.53 -0.84 13.83
CA PRO A 167 5.31 -1.90 14.45
C PRO A 167 6.48 -1.34 15.27
N PRO A 168 6.79 -1.93 16.43
CA PRO A 168 7.88 -1.45 17.29
C PRO A 168 9.24 -1.34 16.55
N ALA A 169 9.48 -2.22 15.59
CA ALA A 169 10.73 -2.24 14.82
C ALA A 169 11.00 -0.96 14.03
N ILE A 170 9.95 -0.18 13.70
CA ILE A 170 10.10 1.05 12.89
C ILE A 170 9.74 2.32 13.66
N GLU A 171 9.28 2.22 14.90
CA GLU A 171 8.75 3.37 15.64
C GLU A 171 9.75 4.54 15.70
N GLN A 172 10.99 4.28 16.09
CA GLN A 172 12.01 5.32 16.21
C GLN A 172 12.34 5.96 14.86
N GLN A 173 12.40 5.17 13.80
CA GLN A 173 12.68 5.70 12.46
C GLN A 173 11.51 6.52 11.90
N VAL A 174 10.28 6.12 12.19
CA VAL A 174 9.09 6.89 11.84
C VAL A 174 9.16 8.27 12.50
N ILE A 175 9.47 8.31 13.79
CA ILE A 175 9.65 9.58 14.52
C ILE A 175 10.73 10.42 13.85
N THR A 176 11.88 9.83 13.58
CA THR A 176 13.01 10.55 12.99
C THR A 176 12.71 11.06 11.58
N TYR A 177 12.14 10.22 10.72
CA TYR A 177 11.93 10.57 9.31
C TYR A 177 10.79 11.56 9.10
N TYR A 178 9.75 11.54 9.94
CA TYR A 178 8.58 12.41 9.79
C TYR A 178 8.62 13.65 10.67
N ASN A 179 9.63 13.78 11.52
CA ASN A 179 9.85 14.98 12.34
C ASN A 179 10.58 16.06 11.52
N VAL A 180 9.93 16.50 10.44
CA VAL A 180 10.43 17.57 9.60
C VAL A 180 9.71 18.85 9.98
N PRO A 181 10.42 19.97 10.27
CA PRO A 181 9.77 21.26 10.51
C PRO A 181 8.92 21.64 9.29
N GLU A 182 7.72 22.15 9.52
CA GLU A 182 6.95 22.79 8.46
C GLU A 182 7.85 23.88 7.86
N GLN A 183 8.15 23.75 6.58
CA GLN A 183 8.73 24.87 5.86
C GLN A 183 7.62 25.91 5.77
N ASN A 184 7.72 26.94 6.59
CA ASN A 184 6.92 28.12 6.43
C ASN A 184 7.23 28.68 5.03
N SER A 185 6.32 28.43 4.12
CA SER A 185 6.31 29.03 2.79
C SER A 185 5.96 30.51 2.90
#